data_4f68e2133207a7432061dab6c389e56e
#
_entry.id   4f68e2133207a7432061dab6c389e56e
#
_cell.length_a   1.000
_cell.length_b   1.000
_cell.length_c   1.000
_cell.angle_alpha   90.00
_cell.angle_beta   90.00
_cell.angle_gamma   90.00
#
_symmetry.space_group_name_H-M   'P 1'
#
loop_
_entity.id
_entity.type
_entity.pdbx_description
1 polymer ?
#
loop_
_entity_poly.entity_id
_entity_poly.type
_entity_poly.pdbx_seq_one_letter_code
_entity_poly.pdbx_strand_id
1 'polypeptide(L)'
;MIPATYSIRERLRDGRPIEIRALRADDETGMLAAVDRTNPESLRRRFFVTKRGFSEKEKAFFMNVDFINHVALVAEIDEDGRPAIIGGGRYIVVRPGAAEVAFVVVDAYQGQGVGGLLTRHLVELARAASLKELSADVLPENTPMRKVLDRFGFRIAHGLDPQVIHLTLPLA
;
A
#
# COMPACT_ATOMS: atom_id res chain seq x y z
N MET A 1 2.11 18.93 -8.73
CA MET A 1 2.10 18.36 -7.36
C MET A 1 3.37 17.55 -7.14
N ILE A 2 3.96 17.70 -5.96
CA ILE A 2 5.16 16.93 -5.61
C ILE A 2 4.70 15.84 -4.64
N PRO A 3 4.76 14.54 -5.00
CA PRO A 3 4.28 13.45 -4.13
C PRO A 3 4.91 13.45 -2.74
N ALA A 4 6.17 13.91 -2.61
CA ALA A 4 6.84 13.98 -1.30
C ALA A 4 6.14 14.89 -0.29
N THR A 5 5.29 15.82 -0.74
CA THR A 5 4.51 16.70 0.13
C THR A 5 3.03 16.32 0.16
N TYR A 6 2.69 15.19 -0.42
CA TYR A 6 1.31 14.74 -0.53
C TYR A 6 0.72 14.49 0.86
N SER A 7 -0.45 15.06 1.11
CA SER A 7 -1.17 14.86 2.37
C SER A 7 -2.64 15.23 2.16
N ILE A 8 -3.52 14.27 2.37
CA ILE A 8 -4.97 14.47 2.21
C ILE A 8 -5.66 13.90 3.45
N ARG A 9 -6.59 14.67 4.00
CA ARG A 9 -7.42 14.20 5.10
C ARG A 9 -8.59 13.40 4.55
N GLU A 10 -8.85 12.25 5.18
CA GLU A 10 -9.95 11.37 4.82
C GLU A 10 -10.66 10.93 6.09
N ARG A 11 -11.65 10.05 5.96
CA ARG A 11 -12.36 9.46 7.09
C ARG A 11 -12.47 7.97 6.93
N LEU A 12 -12.33 7.26 8.03
CA LEU A 12 -12.65 5.83 8.09
C LEU A 12 -14.15 5.63 7.99
N ARG A 13 -14.59 4.39 7.79
CA ARG A 13 -16.02 4.06 7.74
C ARG A 13 -16.75 4.45 9.01
N ASP A 14 -16.09 4.39 10.16
CA ASP A 14 -16.67 4.77 11.45
C ASP A 14 -16.64 6.29 11.70
N GLY A 15 -16.15 7.07 10.74
CA GLY A 15 -16.12 8.52 10.82
C GLY A 15 -14.88 9.14 11.42
N ARG A 16 -13.96 8.34 11.97
CA ARG A 16 -12.72 8.87 12.54
C ARG A 16 -11.87 9.50 11.44
N PRO A 17 -11.27 10.67 11.71
CA PRO A 17 -10.38 11.29 10.73
C PRO A 17 -9.07 10.51 10.58
N ILE A 18 -8.55 10.49 9.37
CA ILE A 18 -7.30 9.82 9.03
C ILE A 18 -6.57 10.68 8.01
N GLU A 19 -5.26 10.65 8.02
CA GLU A 19 -4.44 11.34 7.03
C GLU A 19 -3.77 10.31 6.12
N ILE A 20 -3.91 10.50 4.81
CA ILE A 20 -3.15 9.74 3.81
C ILE A 20 -2.06 10.65 3.31
N ARG A 21 -0.82 10.32 3.58
CA ARG A 21 0.30 11.20 3.27
C ARG A 21 1.51 10.42 2.76
N ALA A 22 2.41 11.14 2.12
CA ALA A 22 3.68 10.59 1.66
C ALA A 22 4.52 10.08 2.83
N LEU A 23 5.22 8.98 2.62
CA LEU A 23 6.18 8.45 3.58
C LEU A 23 7.30 9.48 3.80
N ARG A 24 7.71 9.65 5.06
CA ARG A 24 8.80 10.55 5.46
C ARG A 24 10.00 9.76 5.95
N ALA A 25 11.17 10.38 5.94
CA ALA A 25 12.40 9.74 6.39
C ALA A 25 12.34 9.30 7.86
N ASP A 26 11.56 10.00 8.70
CA ASP A 26 11.43 9.68 10.12
C ASP A 26 10.28 8.69 10.43
N ASP A 27 9.71 8.05 9.40
CA ASP A 27 8.60 7.10 9.58
C ASP A 27 9.07 5.67 9.86
N GLU A 28 10.37 5.37 9.86
CA GLU A 28 10.85 4.00 10.00
C GLU A 28 10.32 3.34 11.28
N THR A 29 10.45 4.02 12.41
CA THR A 29 9.97 3.51 13.71
C THR A 29 8.47 3.24 13.67
N GLY A 30 7.69 4.17 13.13
CA GLY A 30 6.24 4.02 13.00
C GLY A 30 5.84 2.88 12.08
N MET A 31 6.56 2.70 10.98
CA MET A 31 6.30 1.60 10.07
C MET A 31 6.62 0.24 10.69
N LEU A 32 7.73 0.14 11.42
CA LEU A 32 8.08 -1.10 12.11
C LEU A 32 7.07 -1.43 13.20
N ALA A 33 6.58 -0.42 13.94
CA ALA A 33 5.53 -0.61 14.92
C ALA A 33 4.24 -1.11 14.26
N ALA A 34 3.90 -0.61 13.07
CA ALA A 34 2.72 -1.08 12.32
C ALA A 34 2.89 -2.55 11.90
N VAL A 35 4.08 -2.95 11.47
CA VAL A 35 4.36 -4.35 11.13
C VAL A 35 4.15 -5.24 12.37
N ASP A 36 4.61 -4.80 13.54
CA ASP A 36 4.42 -5.56 14.78
C ASP A 36 2.95 -5.72 15.16
N ARG A 37 2.08 -4.81 14.72
CA ARG A 37 0.64 -4.85 14.96
C ARG A 37 -0.12 -5.60 13.86
N THR A 38 0.60 -6.19 12.93
CA THR A 38 0.02 -6.94 11.81
C THR A 38 0.36 -8.41 12.01
N ASN A 39 -0.65 -9.30 11.95
CA ASN A 39 -0.42 -10.72 12.23
C ASN A 39 0.38 -11.38 11.09
N PRO A 40 1.00 -12.56 11.35
CA PRO A 40 1.81 -13.25 10.33
C PRO A 40 1.04 -13.59 9.07
N GLU A 41 -0.24 -13.90 9.18
CA GLU A 41 -1.09 -14.19 8.02
C GLU A 41 -1.22 -12.96 7.11
N SER A 42 -1.46 -11.79 7.67
CA SER A 42 -1.54 -10.55 6.91
C SER A 42 -0.20 -10.18 6.27
N LEU A 43 0.91 -10.40 6.98
CA LEU A 43 2.25 -10.18 6.44
C LEU A 43 2.55 -11.15 5.29
N ARG A 44 2.13 -12.41 5.42
CA ARG A 44 2.26 -13.38 4.37
C ARG A 44 1.51 -12.96 3.11
N ARG A 45 0.30 -12.42 3.26
CA ARG A 45 -0.48 -11.90 2.13
C ARG A 45 0.23 -10.76 1.41
N ARG A 46 1.04 -9.99 2.12
CA ARG A 46 1.78 -8.85 1.54
C ARG A 46 3.11 -9.28 0.92
N PHE A 47 3.84 -10.19 1.58
CA PHE A 47 5.21 -10.57 1.21
C PHE A 47 5.33 -12.00 0.69
N PHE A 48 4.23 -12.75 0.64
CA PHE A 48 4.15 -14.14 0.19
C PHE A 48 4.94 -15.11 1.07
N VAL A 49 5.38 -14.66 2.26
CA VAL A 49 6.06 -15.48 3.26
C VAL A 49 5.70 -14.95 4.65
N THR A 50 5.77 -15.82 5.67
CA THR A 50 5.62 -15.39 7.05
C THR A 50 6.86 -14.60 7.45
N LYS A 51 6.66 -13.35 7.86
CA LYS A 51 7.74 -12.45 8.16
C LYS A 51 7.50 -11.74 9.49
N ARG A 52 8.50 -11.73 10.35
CA ARG A 52 8.43 -11.08 11.67
C ARG A 52 9.35 -9.87 11.78
N GLY A 53 10.30 -9.75 10.89
CA GLY A 53 11.22 -8.62 10.89
C GLY A 53 11.85 -8.45 9.54
N PHE A 54 12.64 -7.43 9.43
CA PHE A 54 13.29 -7.07 8.17
C PHE A 54 14.78 -6.90 8.39
N SER A 55 15.57 -7.33 7.40
CA SER A 55 17.00 -7.04 7.38
C SER A 55 17.23 -5.54 7.22
N GLU A 56 18.44 -5.09 7.52
CA GLU A 56 18.80 -3.68 7.31
C GLU A 56 18.67 -3.28 5.84
N LYS A 57 18.98 -4.19 4.92
CA LYS A 57 18.83 -3.96 3.49
C LYS A 57 17.36 -3.79 3.10
N GLU A 58 16.47 -4.60 3.64
CA GLU A 58 15.03 -4.49 3.39
C GLU A 58 14.48 -3.18 3.95
N LYS A 59 14.87 -2.80 5.18
CA LYS A 59 14.47 -1.52 5.77
C LYS A 59 14.93 -0.35 4.91
N ALA A 60 16.16 -0.38 4.45
CA ALA A 60 16.70 0.66 3.59
C ALA A 60 15.91 0.78 2.29
N PHE A 61 15.55 -0.35 1.69
CA PHE A 61 14.73 -0.36 0.48
C PHE A 61 13.36 0.28 0.72
N PHE A 62 12.67 -0.11 1.80
CA PHE A 62 11.34 0.41 2.10
C PHE A 62 11.35 1.90 2.42
N MET A 63 12.45 2.42 2.95
CA MET A 63 12.56 3.83 3.31
C MET A 63 13.16 4.68 2.19
N ASN A 64 13.82 4.08 1.20
CA ASN A 64 14.46 4.80 0.11
C ASN A 64 13.46 5.09 -1.02
N VAL A 65 12.60 6.05 -0.77
CA VAL A 65 11.48 6.40 -1.66
C VAL A 65 11.84 7.69 -2.40
N ASP A 66 11.92 7.62 -3.73
CA ASP A 66 12.30 8.77 -4.56
C ASP A 66 11.09 9.56 -5.10
N PHE A 67 9.88 9.05 -4.91
CA PHE A 67 8.63 9.62 -5.43
C PHE A 67 8.59 9.77 -6.95
N ILE A 68 9.43 9.00 -7.63
CA ILE A 68 9.46 8.89 -9.09
C ILE A 68 9.23 7.43 -9.48
N ASN A 69 10.14 6.55 -9.11
CA ASN A 69 10.04 5.11 -9.38
C ASN A 69 9.54 4.31 -8.17
N HIS A 70 9.54 4.91 -7.02
CA HIS A 70 9.06 4.31 -5.77
C HIS A 70 8.27 5.37 -5.01
N VAL A 71 6.96 5.24 -5.02
CA VAL A 71 6.04 6.15 -4.33
C VAL A 71 5.38 5.39 -3.19
N ALA A 72 5.49 5.91 -1.97
CA ALA A 72 4.93 5.27 -0.80
C ALA A 72 4.08 6.25 0.01
N LEU A 73 2.89 5.78 0.39
CA LEU A 73 1.97 6.51 1.24
C LEU A 73 1.78 5.76 2.55
N VAL A 74 1.51 6.50 3.61
CA VAL A 74 1.10 5.93 4.88
C VAL A 74 -0.27 6.48 5.26
N ALA A 75 -1.02 5.68 6.01
CA ALA A 75 -2.26 6.09 6.64
C ALA A 75 -1.97 6.33 8.12
N GLU A 76 -2.20 7.54 8.59
CA GLU A 76 -1.90 7.93 9.96
C GLU A 76 -3.17 8.37 10.67
N ILE A 77 -3.35 7.89 11.88
CA ILE A 77 -4.49 8.22 12.73
C ILE A 77 -3.98 8.68 14.11
N ASP A 78 -4.79 9.46 14.80
CA ASP A 78 -4.52 9.82 16.19
C ASP A 78 -5.03 8.71 17.11
N GLU A 79 -4.11 8.09 17.86
CA GLU A 79 -4.44 7.13 18.91
C GLU A 79 -4.10 7.76 20.25
N ASP A 80 -5.12 8.14 21.00
CA ASP A 80 -4.97 8.70 22.35
C ASP A 80 -3.99 9.90 22.41
N GLY A 81 -4.10 10.79 21.43
CA GLY A 81 -3.28 12.00 21.36
C GLY A 81 -1.93 11.80 20.68
N ARG A 82 -1.65 10.63 20.15
CA ARG A 82 -0.38 10.34 19.45
C ARG A 82 -0.64 9.85 18.03
N PRO A 83 0.12 10.34 17.05
CA PRO A 83 -0.02 9.84 15.69
C PRO A 83 0.50 8.40 15.59
N ALA A 84 -0.24 7.57 14.87
CA ALA A 84 0.14 6.18 14.64
C ALA A 84 -0.08 5.82 13.18
N ILE A 85 0.88 5.13 12.57
CA ILE A 85 0.74 4.59 11.22
C ILE A 85 -0.06 3.30 11.32
N ILE A 86 -1.19 3.24 10.62
CA ILE A 86 -2.10 2.09 10.66
C ILE A 86 -2.18 1.36 9.33
N GLY A 87 -1.48 1.83 8.33
CA GLY A 87 -1.41 1.17 7.04
C GLY A 87 -0.46 1.88 6.11
N GLY A 88 -0.15 1.24 5.01
CA GLY A 88 0.69 1.80 3.99
C GLY A 88 0.44 1.15 2.64
N GLY A 89 0.69 1.91 1.60
CA GLY A 89 0.62 1.43 0.23
C GLY A 89 1.71 2.08 -0.57
N ARG A 90 2.17 1.38 -1.60
CA ARG A 90 3.21 1.92 -2.48
C ARG A 90 3.06 1.39 -3.88
N TYR A 91 3.61 2.12 -4.85
CA TYR A 91 3.85 1.55 -6.15
C TYR A 91 5.34 1.67 -6.47
N ILE A 92 5.84 0.67 -7.19
CA ILE A 92 7.22 0.60 -7.64
C ILE A 92 7.19 0.41 -9.15
N VAL A 93 7.86 1.29 -9.89
CA VAL A 93 7.95 1.18 -11.35
C VAL A 93 8.81 -0.03 -11.68
N VAL A 94 8.24 -0.96 -12.45
CA VAL A 94 8.92 -2.21 -12.82
C VAL A 94 9.42 -2.20 -14.26
N ARG A 95 8.83 -1.35 -15.09
CA ARG A 95 9.27 -1.05 -16.46
C ARG A 95 8.67 0.28 -16.88
N PRO A 96 9.13 0.91 -17.95
CA PRO A 96 8.57 2.21 -18.37
C PRO A 96 7.05 2.17 -18.49
N GLY A 97 6.38 3.07 -17.80
CA GLY A 97 4.92 3.20 -17.82
C GLY A 97 4.14 2.22 -16.98
N ALA A 98 4.80 1.29 -16.30
CA ALA A 98 4.11 0.27 -15.50
C ALA A 98 4.69 0.18 -14.10
N ALA A 99 3.81 0.09 -13.10
CA ALA A 99 4.21 -0.04 -11.70
C ALA A 99 3.39 -1.14 -11.01
N GLU A 100 3.99 -1.70 -9.98
CA GLU A 100 3.35 -2.71 -9.14
C GLU A 100 2.96 -2.08 -7.81
N VAL A 101 1.73 -2.35 -7.34
CA VAL A 101 1.22 -1.85 -6.07
C VAL A 101 1.25 -2.91 -5.00
N ALA A 102 1.41 -2.48 -3.76
CA ALA A 102 1.37 -3.35 -2.59
C ALA A 102 0.86 -2.58 -1.38
N PHE A 103 0.14 -3.27 -0.50
CA PHE A 103 -0.55 -2.66 0.64
C PHE A 103 -0.39 -3.49 1.90
N VAL A 104 -0.43 -2.81 3.04
CA VAL A 104 -0.58 -3.47 4.34
C VAL A 104 -1.49 -2.60 5.22
N VAL A 105 -2.35 -3.24 6.03
CA VAL A 105 -3.21 -2.55 7.00
C VAL A 105 -3.08 -3.27 8.32
N VAL A 106 -2.84 -2.51 9.39
CA VAL A 106 -2.78 -3.03 10.75
C VAL A 106 -4.09 -3.75 11.10
N ASP A 107 -3.99 -4.90 11.76
CA ASP A 107 -5.13 -5.79 12.00
C ASP A 107 -6.32 -5.07 12.63
N ALA A 108 -6.08 -4.23 13.63
CA ALA A 108 -7.14 -3.53 14.35
C ALA A 108 -7.94 -2.56 13.46
N TYR A 109 -7.41 -2.20 12.31
CA TYR A 109 -8.04 -1.24 11.39
C TYR A 109 -8.50 -1.86 10.08
N GLN A 110 -8.42 -3.18 9.95
CA GLN A 110 -8.93 -3.85 8.77
C GLN A 110 -10.47 -3.75 8.73
N GLY A 111 -11.02 -3.69 7.53
CA GLY A 111 -12.46 -3.52 7.37
C GLY A 111 -12.97 -2.09 7.49
N GLN A 112 -12.10 -1.11 7.74
CA GLN A 112 -12.47 0.29 7.93
C GLN A 112 -12.32 1.16 6.68
N GLY A 113 -11.88 0.56 5.56
CA GLY A 113 -11.72 1.28 4.30
C GLY A 113 -10.33 1.81 4.03
N VAL A 114 -9.34 1.52 4.88
CA VAL A 114 -7.96 2.00 4.72
C VAL A 114 -7.36 1.54 3.40
N GLY A 115 -7.50 0.26 3.05
CA GLY A 115 -6.97 -0.29 1.81
C GLY A 115 -7.56 0.39 0.58
N GLY A 116 -8.87 0.68 0.60
CA GLY A 116 -9.53 1.38 -0.49
C GLY A 116 -9.05 2.81 -0.64
N LEU A 117 -8.86 3.52 0.48
CA LEU A 117 -8.32 4.88 0.45
C LEU A 117 -6.91 4.91 -0.13
N LEU A 118 -6.04 4.02 0.34
CA LEU A 118 -4.67 3.93 -0.17
C LEU A 118 -4.66 3.61 -1.67
N THR A 119 -5.50 2.68 -2.10
CA THR A 119 -5.60 2.31 -3.52
C THR A 119 -6.02 3.51 -4.36
N ARG A 120 -7.08 4.23 -3.92
CA ARG A 120 -7.56 5.40 -4.67
C ARG A 120 -6.46 6.44 -4.84
N HIS A 121 -5.77 6.75 -3.76
CA HIS A 121 -4.70 7.76 -3.82
C HIS A 121 -3.53 7.33 -4.70
N LEU A 122 -3.13 6.06 -4.62
CA LEU A 122 -2.05 5.55 -5.48
C LEU A 122 -2.44 5.55 -6.96
N VAL A 123 -3.67 5.18 -7.28
CA VAL A 123 -4.17 5.23 -8.66
C VAL A 123 -4.16 6.67 -9.19
N GLU A 124 -4.62 7.63 -8.39
CA GLU A 124 -4.61 9.04 -8.77
C GLU A 124 -3.19 9.56 -9.00
N LEU A 125 -2.27 9.22 -8.11
CA LEU A 125 -0.87 9.61 -8.25
C LEU A 125 -0.21 8.97 -9.47
N ALA A 126 -0.51 7.72 -9.74
CA ALA A 126 0.01 7.02 -10.91
C ALA A 126 -0.47 7.65 -12.21
N ARG A 127 -1.76 8.03 -12.26
CA ARG A 127 -2.30 8.75 -13.41
C ARG A 127 -1.64 10.11 -13.59
N ALA A 128 -1.45 10.84 -12.49
CA ALA A 128 -0.78 12.14 -12.54
C ALA A 128 0.67 12.03 -12.99
N ALA A 129 1.32 10.90 -12.72
CA ALA A 129 2.67 10.61 -13.18
C ALA A 129 2.73 10.06 -14.61
N SER A 130 1.59 9.99 -15.29
CA SER A 130 1.47 9.48 -16.66
C SER A 130 1.84 8.01 -16.80
N LEU A 131 1.71 7.23 -15.74
CA LEU A 131 1.84 5.78 -15.84
C LEU A 131 0.66 5.22 -16.65
N LYS A 132 0.90 4.14 -17.36
CA LYS A 132 -0.10 3.53 -18.24
C LYS A 132 -0.78 2.33 -17.63
N GLU A 133 -0.13 1.69 -16.65
CA GLU A 133 -0.65 0.47 -16.05
C GLU A 133 -0.16 0.31 -14.62
N LEU A 134 -1.04 -0.18 -13.76
CA LEU A 134 -0.68 -0.71 -12.46
C LEU A 134 -0.93 -2.21 -12.45
N SER A 135 -0.11 -2.93 -11.70
CA SER A 135 -0.30 -4.36 -11.47
C SER A 135 -0.24 -4.68 -9.98
N ALA A 136 -0.81 -5.80 -9.60
CA ALA A 136 -0.76 -6.30 -8.23
C ALA A 136 -0.71 -7.82 -8.27
N ASP A 137 0.14 -8.41 -7.45
CA ASP A 137 0.17 -9.85 -7.22
C ASP A 137 -0.44 -10.11 -5.86
N VAL A 138 -1.49 -10.95 -5.82
CA VAL A 138 -2.18 -11.29 -4.59
C VAL A 138 -2.28 -12.79 -4.45
N LEU A 139 -2.21 -13.26 -3.18
CA LEU A 139 -2.44 -14.66 -2.89
C LEU A 139 -3.93 -14.99 -3.09
N PRO A 140 -4.27 -16.22 -3.56
CA PRO A 140 -5.67 -16.58 -3.80
C PRO A 140 -6.55 -16.42 -2.57
N GLU A 141 -6.02 -16.66 -1.36
CA GLU A 141 -6.75 -16.53 -0.11
C GLU A 141 -6.94 -15.09 0.36
N ASN A 142 -6.30 -14.11 -0.29
CA ASN A 142 -6.43 -12.70 0.10
C ASN A 142 -7.68 -12.08 -0.52
N THR A 143 -8.84 -12.59 -0.12
CA THR A 143 -10.14 -12.12 -0.61
C THR A 143 -10.39 -10.64 -0.31
N PRO A 144 -10.06 -10.10 0.87
CA PRO A 144 -10.31 -8.68 1.13
C PRO A 144 -9.59 -7.76 0.13
N MET A 145 -8.34 -8.05 -0.19
CA MET A 145 -7.58 -7.24 -1.15
C MET A 145 -8.12 -7.40 -2.56
N ARG A 146 -8.53 -8.61 -2.94
CA ARG A 146 -9.17 -8.86 -4.23
C ARG A 146 -10.41 -7.99 -4.40
N LYS A 147 -11.26 -7.91 -3.38
CA LYS A 147 -12.47 -7.09 -3.44
C LYS A 147 -12.16 -5.61 -3.61
N VAL A 148 -11.13 -5.13 -2.90
CA VAL A 148 -10.71 -3.74 -3.04
C VAL A 148 -10.25 -3.46 -4.46
N LEU A 149 -9.35 -4.29 -4.99
CA LEU A 149 -8.78 -4.08 -6.32
C LEU A 149 -9.85 -4.21 -7.42
N ASP A 150 -10.77 -5.16 -7.28
CA ASP A 150 -11.89 -5.31 -8.23
C ASP A 150 -12.72 -4.03 -8.33
N ARG A 151 -12.98 -3.36 -7.20
CA ARG A 151 -13.76 -2.12 -7.20
C ARG A 151 -13.06 -0.99 -7.96
N PHE A 152 -11.74 -1.02 -8.04
CA PHE A 152 -10.97 -0.02 -8.79
C PHE A 152 -10.75 -0.40 -10.24
N GLY A 153 -11.24 -1.55 -10.66
CA GLY A 153 -11.18 -1.96 -12.05
C GLY A 153 -10.01 -2.87 -12.39
N PHE A 154 -9.27 -3.34 -11.41
CA PHE A 154 -8.22 -4.33 -11.65
C PHE A 154 -8.85 -5.63 -12.17
N ARG A 155 -8.21 -6.23 -13.17
CA ARG A 155 -8.68 -7.47 -13.80
C ARG A 155 -7.59 -8.52 -13.75
N ILE A 156 -8.00 -9.79 -13.68
CA ILE A 156 -7.06 -10.90 -13.73
C ILE A 156 -6.33 -10.89 -15.07
N ALA A 157 -5.00 -10.96 -15.00
CA ALA A 157 -4.14 -11.15 -16.17
C ALA A 157 -3.38 -12.46 -16.00
N HIS A 158 -2.96 -13.06 -17.10
CA HIS A 158 -2.21 -14.31 -17.03
C HIS A 158 -0.81 -14.05 -16.48
N GLY A 159 -0.46 -14.77 -15.41
CA GLY A 159 0.87 -14.74 -14.83
C GLY A 159 1.56 -16.08 -15.00
N LEU A 160 2.87 -16.09 -14.74
CA LEU A 160 3.67 -17.32 -14.83
C LEU A 160 3.61 -18.15 -13.57
N ASP A 161 3.24 -17.55 -12.43
CA ASP A 161 3.21 -18.24 -11.15
C ASP A 161 1.76 -18.65 -10.81
N PRO A 162 1.46 -19.97 -10.78
CA PRO A 162 0.10 -20.40 -10.46
C PRO A 162 -0.29 -20.20 -9.00
N GLN A 163 0.66 -19.84 -8.13
CA GLN A 163 0.39 -19.62 -6.70
C GLN A 163 -0.06 -18.21 -6.37
N VAL A 164 0.01 -17.30 -7.33
CA VAL A 164 -0.44 -15.92 -7.15
C VAL A 164 -1.41 -15.53 -8.25
N ILE A 165 -2.32 -14.62 -7.91
CA ILE A 165 -3.24 -14.03 -8.88
C ILE A 165 -2.63 -12.70 -9.31
N HIS A 166 -2.36 -12.58 -10.60
CA HIS A 166 -1.83 -11.35 -11.18
C HIS A 166 -2.98 -10.50 -11.71
N LEU A 167 -3.05 -9.27 -11.24
CA LEU A 167 -4.09 -8.32 -11.60
C LEU A 167 -3.47 -7.10 -12.27
N THR A 168 -4.18 -6.53 -13.22
CA THR A 168 -3.73 -5.31 -13.89
C THR A 168 -4.85 -4.28 -13.99
N LEU A 169 -4.48 -3.02 -14.00
CA LEU A 169 -5.37 -1.88 -14.19
C LEU A 169 -4.77 -0.95 -15.25
N PRO A 170 -5.36 -0.87 -16.44
CA PRO A 170 -4.97 0.17 -17.40
C PRO A 170 -5.34 1.54 -16.85
N LEU A 171 -4.43 2.51 -16.97
CA LEU A 171 -4.65 3.86 -16.47
C LEU A 171 -5.01 4.87 -17.58
N ALA A 172 -4.70 4.51 -18.79
CA ALA A 172 -4.96 5.39 -19.94
C ALA A 172 -6.24 5.00 -20.66
#